data_5dc6f25ff725f2a0d1296de8118398f3
#
_entry.id   5dc6f25ff725f2a0d1296de8118398f3
#
_cell.length_a   1.000
_cell.length_b   1.000
_cell.length_c   1.000
_cell.angle_alpha   90.00
_cell.angle_beta   90.00
_cell.angle_gamma   90.00
#
_symmetry.space_group_name_H-M   'P 1'
#
loop_
_entity.id
_entity.type
_entity.pdbx_description
1 polymer ?
#
loop_
_entity_poly.entity_id
_entity_poly.type
_entity_poly.pdbx_seq_one_letter_code
_entity_poly.pdbx_strand_id
1 'polypeptide(L)'
;MSEQEKPIFTISVLVENKFGVLSRIAGLFSGRGYNIQALNVAPCEDPAYSRINIEVQEENEKLNHIIKQLDKLVNVVEVVDFRNVPTVYREVVLLRVRFGDKMHDIIDICNIFGAKVLDATHDTLTIECTGGVSRISRFLNLMADYPIDMLTRSGKIAVIKPKDNGPKPEAD
;
A
#
# COMPACT_ATOMS: atom_id res chain seq x y z
N MET A 1 1.53 -26.50 -15.73
CA MET A 1 1.00 -25.26 -16.29
C MET A 1 1.20 -24.20 -15.21
N SER A 2 2.18 -23.29 -15.37
CA SER A 2 2.38 -22.20 -14.43
C SER A 2 1.16 -21.28 -14.51
N GLU A 3 0.37 -21.19 -13.44
CA GLU A 3 -0.60 -20.10 -13.28
C GLU A 3 0.20 -18.80 -13.41
N GLN A 4 -0.05 -18.05 -14.47
CA GLN A 4 0.50 -16.69 -14.59
C GLN A 4 -0.05 -15.89 -13.43
N GLU A 5 0.84 -15.48 -12.52
CA GLU A 5 0.45 -14.60 -11.42
C GLU A 5 -0.24 -13.35 -11.97
N LYS A 6 -1.50 -13.17 -11.59
CA LYS A 6 -2.27 -11.99 -11.98
C LYS A 6 -1.61 -10.73 -11.43
N PRO A 7 -1.59 -9.63 -12.17
CA PRO A 7 -1.03 -8.38 -11.69
C PRO A 7 -1.81 -7.82 -10.49
N ILE A 8 -1.08 -7.15 -9.59
CA ILE A 8 -1.67 -6.45 -8.45
C ILE A 8 -1.89 -4.99 -8.84
N PHE A 9 -3.13 -4.56 -8.78
CA PHE A 9 -3.55 -3.19 -9.05
C PHE A 9 -3.87 -2.45 -7.75
N THR A 10 -3.61 -1.15 -7.75
CA THR A 10 -4.02 -0.26 -6.67
C THR A 10 -5.09 0.70 -7.19
N ILE A 11 -6.17 0.84 -6.45
CA ILE A 11 -7.22 1.83 -6.66
C ILE A 11 -7.39 2.65 -5.39
N SER A 12 -7.80 3.91 -5.53
CA SER A 12 -8.15 4.76 -4.41
C SER A 12 -9.61 5.19 -4.51
N VAL A 13 -10.32 5.11 -3.40
CA VAL A 13 -11.73 5.45 -3.32
C VAL A 13 -11.92 6.53 -2.25
N LEU A 14 -12.43 7.69 -2.64
CA LEU A 14 -12.85 8.73 -1.71
C LEU A 14 -14.31 8.46 -1.35
N VAL A 15 -14.60 8.37 -0.07
CA VAL A 15 -15.91 8.02 0.44
C VAL A 15 -16.38 8.97 1.56
N GLU A 16 -17.67 9.07 1.76
CA GLU A 16 -18.21 9.69 2.98
C GLU A 16 -17.73 8.88 4.21
N ASN A 17 -17.24 9.57 5.23
CA ASN A 17 -16.82 8.96 6.48
C ASN A 17 -18.02 8.65 7.36
N LYS A 18 -18.81 7.64 6.99
CA LYS A 18 -20.04 7.22 7.67
C LYS A 18 -19.99 5.75 8.05
N PHE A 19 -20.76 5.40 9.09
CA PHE A 19 -20.92 4.02 9.53
C PHE A 19 -21.37 3.11 8.38
N GLY A 20 -20.75 1.94 8.26
CA GLY A 20 -21.12 0.89 7.30
C GLY A 20 -20.59 1.09 5.88
N VAL A 21 -19.93 2.20 5.55
CA VAL A 21 -19.41 2.44 4.19
C VAL A 21 -18.32 1.43 3.85
N LEU A 22 -17.34 1.22 4.74
CA LEU A 22 -16.27 0.22 4.53
C LEU A 22 -16.85 -1.20 4.40
N SER A 23 -17.85 -1.55 5.22
CA SER A 23 -18.49 -2.87 5.15
C SER A 23 -19.20 -3.08 3.82
N ARG A 24 -19.82 -2.03 3.25
CA ARG A 24 -20.46 -2.08 1.94
C ARG A 24 -19.46 -2.28 0.81
N ILE A 25 -18.31 -1.61 0.87
CA ILE A 25 -17.22 -1.79 -0.09
C ILE A 25 -16.67 -3.22 0.02
N ALA A 26 -16.31 -3.68 1.22
CA ALA A 26 -15.84 -5.04 1.44
C ALA A 26 -16.86 -6.09 0.96
N GLY A 27 -18.15 -5.86 1.21
CA GLY A 27 -19.25 -6.70 0.73
C GLY A 27 -19.35 -6.77 -0.79
N LEU A 28 -19.04 -5.69 -1.50
CA LEU A 28 -18.99 -5.68 -2.97
C LEU A 28 -17.90 -6.63 -3.49
N PHE A 29 -16.71 -6.62 -2.87
CA PHE A 29 -15.61 -7.51 -3.25
C PHE A 29 -15.96 -8.97 -2.91
N SER A 30 -16.39 -9.24 -1.68
CA SER A 30 -16.75 -10.58 -1.22
C SER A 30 -17.88 -11.20 -2.04
N GLY A 31 -18.93 -10.42 -2.33
CA GLY A 31 -20.09 -10.90 -3.07
C GLY A 31 -19.79 -11.28 -4.53
N ARG A 32 -18.63 -10.88 -5.05
CA ARG A 32 -18.17 -11.21 -6.41
C ARG A 32 -16.94 -12.10 -6.46
N GLY A 33 -16.48 -12.55 -5.30
CA GLY A 33 -15.30 -13.40 -5.20
C GLY A 33 -13.98 -12.72 -5.53
N TYR A 34 -13.90 -11.38 -5.40
CA TYR A 34 -12.65 -10.65 -5.56
C TYR A 34 -11.87 -10.64 -4.26
N ASN A 35 -10.58 -10.98 -4.32
CA ASN A 35 -9.71 -10.95 -3.16
C ASN A 35 -9.06 -9.58 -2.98
N ILE A 36 -9.18 -9.01 -1.78
CA ILE A 36 -8.46 -7.81 -1.37
C ILE A 36 -7.11 -8.25 -0.81
N GLN A 37 -6.01 -7.84 -1.47
CA GLN A 37 -4.64 -8.15 -1.04
C GLN A 37 -4.18 -7.23 0.09
N ALA A 38 -4.53 -5.94 0.00
CA ALA A 38 -4.26 -4.96 1.05
C ALA A 38 -5.35 -3.88 1.05
N LEU A 39 -5.60 -3.33 2.22
CA LEU A 39 -6.58 -2.28 2.44
C LEU A 39 -6.02 -1.27 3.46
N ASN A 40 -5.98 0.00 3.07
CA ASN A 40 -5.66 1.11 3.93
C ASN A 40 -6.80 2.12 3.93
N VAL A 41 -7.23 2.56 5.09
CA VAL A 41 -8.34 3.52 5.25
C VAL A 41 -7.93 4.58 6.28
N ALA A 42 -8.09 5.85 5.91
CA ALA A 42 -7.89 6.95 6.84
C ALA A 42 -8.81 8.13 6.48
N PRO A 43 -9.22 8.97 7.46
CA PRO A 43 -9.85 10.24 7.18
C PRO A 43 -8.95 11.14 6.32
N CYS A 44 -9.59 11.99 5.50
CA CYS A 44 -8.91 13.00 4.71
C CYS A 44 -8.72 14.30 5.51
N GLU A 45 -8.26 15.36 4.83
CA GLU A 45 -8.18 16.72 5.36
C GLU A 45 -9.55 17.24 5.83
N ASP A 46 -10.62 16.89 5.13
CA ASP A 46 -11.99 17.04 5.61
C ASP A 46 -12.44 15.74 6.30
N PRO A 47 -12.67 15.74 7.62
CA PRO A 47 -13.05 14.55 8.38
C PRO A 47 -14.41 13.96 7.99
N ALA A 48 -15.21 14.68 7.19
CA ALA A 48 -16.45 14.14 6.61
C ALA A 48 -16.16 13.04 5.57
N TYR A 49 -14.92 12.94 5.09
CA TYR A 49 -14.51 11.97 4.07
C TYR A 49 -13.36 11.10 4.55
N SER A 50 -13.29 9.91 3.99
CA SER A 50 -12.16 8.98 4.15
C SER A 50 -11.64 8.53 2.79
N ARG A 51 -10.34 8.32 2.70
CA ARG A 51 -9.71 7.72 1.53
C ARG A 51 -9.35 6.27 1.81
N ILE A 52 -9.73 5.42 0.88
CA ILE A 52 -9.50 3.98 0.94
C ILE A 52 -8.56 3.63 -0.22
N ASN A 53 -7.38 3.10 0.08
CA ASN A 53 -6.50 2.49 -0.92
C ASN A 53 -6.70 0.99 -0.88
N ILE A 54 -6.99 0.37 -2.01
CA ILE A 54 -7.31 -1.05 -2.14
C ILE A 54 -6.33 -1.66 -3.14
N GLU A 55 -5.67 -2.75 -2.76
CA GLU A 55 -4.90 -3.59 -3.65
C GLU A 55 -5.68 -4.84 -4.01
N VAL A 56 -5.83 -5.09 -5.31
CA VAL A 56 -6.51 -6.29 -5.85
C VAL A 56 -5.62 -7.00 -6.84
N GLN A 57 -5.62 -8.32 -6.79
CA GLN A 57 -4.90 -9.17 -7.73
C GLN A 57 -5.89 -9.77 -8.73
N GLU A 58 -6.05 -9.10 -9.86
CA GLU A 58 -7.02 -9.50 -10.88
C GLU A 58 -6.56 -9.11 -12.29
N GLU A 59 -7.31 -9.57 -13.29
CA GLU A 59 -7.15 -9.16 -14.69
C GLU A 59 -7.69 -7.75 -14.93
N ASN A 60 -7.17 -7.07 -15.98
CA ASN A 60 -7.57 -5.70 -16.31
C ASN A 60 -9.09 -5.53 -16.52
N GLU A 61 -9.73 -6.49 -17.17
CA GLU A 61 -11.18 -6.45 -17.43
C GLU A 61 -11.99 -6.51 -16.15
N LYS A 62 -11.61 -7.39 -15.22
CA LYS A 62 -12.25 -7.51 -13.91
C LYS A 62 -12.03 -6.26 -13.08
N LEU A 63 -10.83 -5.66 -13.12
CA LEU A 63 -10.57 -4.41 -12.44
C LEU A 63 -11.48 -3.28 -12.96
N ASN A 64 -11.65 -3.17 -14.28
CA ASN A 64 -12.58 -2.19 -14.86
C ASN A 64 -14.01 -2.40 -14.36
N HIS A 65 -14.40 -3.65 -14.16
CA HIS A 65 -15.72 -3.97 -13.61
C HIS A 65 -15.86 -3.56 -12.14
N ILE A 66 -14.81 -3.82 -11.34
CA ILE A 66 -14.73 -3.40 -9.93
C ILE A 66 -14.89 -1.88 -9.83
N ILE A 67 -14.11 -1.11 -10.60
CA ILE A 67 -14.15 0.36 -10.61
C ILE A 67 -15.57 0.87 -10.91
N LYS A 68 -16.20 0.35 -11.98
CA LYS A 68 -17.58 0.72 -12.35
C LYS A 68 -18.61 0.39 -11.27
N GLN A 69 -18.38 -0.64 -10.47
CA GLN A 69 -19.30 -1.01 -9.39
C GLN A 69 -19.08 -0.16 -8.14
N LEU A 70 -17.83 0.20 -7.83
CA LEU A 70 -17.52 1.15 -6.75
C LEU A 70 -18.13 2.52 -7.01
N ASP A 71 -18.00 3.02 -8.24
CA ASP A 71 -18.54 4.32 -8.66
C ASP A 71 -20.08 4.43 -8.55
N LYS A 72 -20.77 3.31 -8.54
CA LYS A 72 -22.24 3.27 -8.34
C LYS A 72 -22.67 3.31 -6.88
N LEU A 73 -21.77 3.18 -5.93
CA LEU A 73 -22.13 3.20 -4.51
C LEU A 73 -22.44 4.64 -4.06
N VAL A 74 -23.58 4.82 -3.41
CA VAL A 74 -24.09 6.16 -3.00
C VAL A 74 -23.10 6.97 -2.16
N ASN A 75 -22.27 6.28 -1.34
CA ASN A 75 -21.33 6.94 -0.46
C ASN A 75 -19.93 7.11 -1.08
N VAL A 76 -19.73 6.71 -2.34
CA VAL A 76 -18.50 6.91 -3.08
C VAL A 76 -18.55 8.25 -3.80
N VAL A 77 -17.54 9.07 -3.56
CA VAL A 77 -17.40 10.42 -4.15
C VAL A 77 -16.51 10.38 -5.39
N GLU A 78 -15.42 9.58 -5.32
CA GLU A 78 -14.43 9.50 -6.38
C GLU A 78 -13.77 8.11 -6.37
N VAL A 79 -13.51 7.57 -7.54
CA VAL A 79 -12.67 6.37 -7.72
C VAL A 79 -11.49 6.71 -8.62
N VAL A 80 -10.28 6.51 -8.12
CA VAL A 80 -9.04 6.75 -8.87
C VAL A 80 -8.40 5.42 -9.25
N ASP A 81 -8.19 5.22 -10.53
CA ASP A 81 -7.42 4.11 -11.10
C ASP A 81 -5.99 4.56 -11.36
N PHE A 82 -5.03 3.97 -10.66
CA PHE A 82 -3.64 4.38 -10.76
C PHE A 82 -2.86 3.74 -11.92
N ARG A 83 -3.46 2.88 -12.75
CA ARG A 83 -2.75 2.21 -13.86
C ARG A 83 -2.10 3.15 -14.86
N ASN A 84 -2.78 4.24 -15.18
CA ASN A 84 -2.37 5.16 -16.25
C ASN A 84 -2.15 6.60 -15.73
N VAL A 85 -1.91 6.75 -14.45
CA VAL A 85 -1.72 8.06 -13.83
C VAL A 85 -0.36 8.10 -13.12
N PRO A 86 0.48 9.11 -13.38
CA PRO A 86 1.73 9.27 -12.65
C PRO A 86 1.47 9.34 -11.14
N THR A 87 2.01 8.38 -10.39
CA THR A 87 1.65 8.16 -9.00
C THR A 87 2.88 8.00 -8.12
N VAL A 88 2.84 8.52 -6.92
CA VAL A 88 3.79 8.22 -5.85
C VAL A 88 3.16 7.17 -4.95
N TYR A 89 3.86 6.05 -4.78
CA TYR A 89 3.49 5.00 -3.84
C TYR A 89 4.44 4.98 -2.65
N ARG A 90 3.89 4.75 -1.47
CA ARG A 90 4.67 4.44 -0.26
C ARG A 90 3.99 3.32 0.50
N GLU A 91 4.81 2.54 1.18
CA GLU A 91 4.39 1.51 2.10
C GLU A 91 5.23 1.63 3.36
N VAL A 92 4.63 1.38 4.51
CA VAL A 92 5.29 1.28 5.80
C VAL A 92 5.27 -0.18 6.25
N VAL A 93 6.41 -0.65 6.71
CA VAL A 93 6.58 -1.97 7.32
C VAL A 93 7.08 -1.78 8.74
N LEU A 94 6.43 -2.45 9.69
CA LEU A 94 6.94 -2.64 11.04
C LEU A 94 7.29 -4.12 11.21
N LEU A 95 8.53 -4.37 11.59
CA LEU A 95 9.11 -5.70 11.69
C LEU A 95 9.75 -5.88 13.07
N ARG A 96 9.42 -6.96 13.78
CA ARG A 96 10.17 -7.43 14.94
C ARG A 96 10.95 -8.68 14.57
N VAL A 97 12.26 -8.63 14.78
CA VAL A 97 13.19 -9.68 14.39
C VAL A 97 14.12 -10.03 15.56
N ARG A 98 14.44 -11.31 15.68
CA ARG A 98 15.48 -11.77 16.62
C ARG A 98 16.83 -11.73 15.93
N PHE A 99 17.82 -11.21 16.64
CA PHE A 99 19.14 -11.01 16.05
C PHE A 99 20.17 -12.08 16.44
N GLY A 100 20.01 -12.78 17.59
CA GLY A 100 21.05 -13.70 18.08
C GLY A 100 22.43 -13.03 18.12
N ASP A 101 23.42 -13.61 17.42
CA ASP A 101 24.76 -13.04 17.28
C ASP A 101 24.90 -12.09 16.07
N LYS A 102 23.81 -11.83 15.32
CA LYS A 102 23.81 -11.10 14.03
C LYS A 102 23.25 -9.68 14.12
N MET A 103 23.30 -9.06 15.28
CA MET A 103 22.76 -7.71 15.47
C MET A 103 23.37 -6.69 14.51
N HIS A 104 24.68 -6.76 14.30
CA HIS A 104 25.40 -5.83 13.39
C HIS A 104 24.94 -5.98 11.95
N ASP A 105 24.75 -7.21 11.47
CA ASP A 105 24.30 -7.48 10.10
C ASP A 105 22.91 -6.84 9.85
N ILE A 106 22.01 -6.96 10.82
CA ILE A 106 20.66 -6.36 10.74
C ILE A 106 20.75 -4.85 10.73
N ILE A 107 21.61 -4.25 11.55
CA ILE A 107 21.83 -2.80 11.58
C ILE A 107 22.39 -2.31 10.24
N ASP A 108 23.30 -3.05 9.63
CA ASP A 108 23.85 -2.71 8.32
C ASP A 108 22.76 -2.76 7.23
N ILE A 109 21.90 -3.78 7.25
CA ILE A 109 20.73 -3.82 6.37
C ILE A 109 19.84 -2.60 6.61
N CYS A 110 19.55 -2.25 7.86
CA CYS A 110 18.75 -1.06 8.18
C CYS A 110 19.38 0.21 7.60
N ASN A 111 20.70 0.39 7.71
CA ASN A 111 21.43 1.53 7.17
C ASN A 111 21.32 1.60 5.63
N ILE A 112 21.51 0.47 4.92
CA ILE A 112 21.40 0.39 3.45
C ILE A 112 20.00 0.80 2.98
N PHE A 113 18.95 0.38 3.70
CA PHE A 113 17.57 0.69 3.38
C PHE A 113 17.03 1.93 4.09
N GLY A 114 17.85 2.69 4.85
CA GLY A 114 17.37 3.82 5.64
C GLY A 114 16.18 3.44 6.53
N ALA A 115 16.15 2.19 6.99
CA ALA A 115 15.21 1.70 7.97
C ALA A 115 15.63 2.19 9.36
N LYS A 116 14.65 2.35 10.26
CA LYS A 116 14.88 2.87 11.62
C LYS A 116 14.65 1.77 12.65
N VAL A 117 15.57 1.60 13.55
CA VAL A 117 15.33 0.82 14.76
C VAL A 117 14.50 1.68 15.71
N LEU A 118 13.28 1.24 16.00
CA LEU A 118 12.35 1.94 16.88
C LEU A 118 12.49 1.52 18.33
N ASP A 119 12.83 0.24 18.53
CA ASP A 119 12.97 -0.37 19.87
C ASP A 119 13.94 -1.55 19.82
N ALA A 120 14.64 -1.79 20.92
CA ALA A 120 15.60 -2.88 21.07
C ALA A 120 15.49 -3.52 22.45
N THR A 121 15.55 -4.84 22.49
CA THR A 121 15.65 -5.64 23.72
C THR A 121 16.98 -6.39 23.75
N HIS A 122 17.12 -7.40 24.61
CA HIS A 122 18.33 -8.24 24.66
C HIS A 122 18.50 -9.12 23.43
N ASP A 123 17.42 -9.45 22.73
CA ASP A 123 17.38 -10.46 21.68
C ASP A 123 16.57 -10.05 20.46
N THR A 124 15.86 -8.94 20.52
CA THR A 124 14.97 -8.47 19.44
C THR A 124 15.20 -7.01 19.06
N LEU A 125 14.99 -6.70 17.77
CA LEU A 125 14.89 -5.35 17.24
C LEU A 125 13.50 -5.15 16.65
N THR A 126 12.88 -4.00 16.92
CA THR A 126 11.68 -3.52 16.23
C THR A 126 12.10 -2.45 15.24
N ILE A 127 11.82 -2.70 13.96
CA ILE A 127 12.34 -1.91 12.84
C ILE A 127 11.18 -1.36 12.02
N GLU A 128 11.28 -0.08 11.64
CA GLU A 128 10.44 0.57 10.64
C GLU A 128 11.20 0.67 9.33
N CYS A 129 10.57 0.24 8.23
CA CYS A 129 11.05 0.54 6.88
C CYS A 129 9.93 1.19 6.06
N THR A 130 10.22 2.34 5.46
CA THR A 130 9.29 3.07 4.61
C THR A 130 9.89 3.23 3.21
N GLY A 131 9.10 2.98 2.18
CA GLY A 131 9.61 3.09 0.82
C GLY A 131 8.60 2.75 -0.27
N GLY A 132 9.07 2.77 -1.51
CA GLY A 132 8.35 2.23 -2.65
C GLY A 132 8.41 0.69 -2.67
N VAL A 133 7.55 0.07 -3.47
CA VAL A 133 7.35 -1.39 -3.54
C VAL A 133 8.67 -2.18 -3.67
N SER A 134 9.52 -1.81 -4.63
CA SER A 134 10.79 -2.52 -4.87
C SER A 134 11.77 -2.41 -3.70
N ARG A 135 11.76 -1.27 -2.97
CA ARG A 135 12.60 -1.07 -1.78
C ARG A 135 12.13 -1.97 -0.64
N ILE A 136 10.84 -1.96 -0.36
CA ILE A 136 10.22 -2.78 0.70
C ILE A 136 10.43 -4.27 0.41
N SER A 137 10.18 -4.72 -0.83
CA SER A 137 10.39 -6.13 -1.19
C SER A 137 11.84 -6.58 -1.00
N ARG A 138 12.80 -5.76 -1.43
CA ARG A 138 14.24 -6.08 -1.24
C ARG A 138 14.64 -6.10 0.24
N PHE A 139 14.15 -5.14 1.02
CA PHE A 139 14.38 -5.13 2.46
C PHE A 139 13.85 -6.40 3.12
N LEU A 140 12.59 -6.76 2.86
CA LEU A 140 11.97 -7.97 3.43
C LEU A 140 12.65 -9.26 2.99
N ASN A 141 13.14 -9.34 1.75
CA ASN A 141 13.88 -10.51 1.28
C ASN A 141 15.19 -10.72 2.06
N LEU A 142 15.94 -9.65 2.36
CA LEU A 142 17.15 -9.76 3.19
C LEU A 142 16.82 -10.06 4.66
N MET A 143 15.70 -9.50 5.17
CA MET A 143 15.27 -9.77 6.54
C MET A 143 14.71 -11.19 6.73
N ALA A 144 14.33 -11.88 5.64
CA ALA A 144 13.82 -13.26 5.70
C ALA A 144 14.86 -14.28 6.18
N ASP A 145 16.16 -13.95 6.14
CA ASP A 145 17.25 -14.79 6.66
C ASP A 145 17.33 -14.78 8.21
N TYR A 146 16.51 -13.98 8.86
CA TYR A 146 16.44 -13.83 10.32
C TYR A 146 15.09 -14.27 10.87
N PRO A 147 15.04 -14.81 12.11
CA PRO A 147 13.77 -15.18 12.73
C PRO A 147 12.88 -13.96 12.94
N ILE A 148 11.76 -13.88 12.21
CA ILE A 148 10.78 -12.82 12.31
C ILE A 148 9.70 -13.23 13.32
N ASP A 149 9.54 -12.45 14.40
CA ASP A 149 8.48 -12.66 15.39
C ASP A 149 7.17 -12.02 14.96
N MET A 150 7.23 -10.86 14.30
CA MET A 150 6.06 -10.12 13.86
C MET A 150 6.38 -9.25 12.65
N LEU A 151 5.45 -9.23 11.71
CA LEU A 151 5.49 -8.39 10.52
C LEU A 151 4.12 -7.74 10.30
N THR A 152 4.10 -6.41 10.20
CA THR A 152 2.89 -5.65 9.86
C THR A 152 3.20 -4.72 8.69
N ARG A 153 2.28 -4.63 7.73
CA ARG A 153 2.40 -3.80 6.53
C ARG A 153 1.17 -2.91 6.38
N SER A 154 1.37 -1.67 5.97
CA SER A 154 0.26 -0.75 5.68
C SER A 154 -0.48 -1.07 4.38
N GLY A 155 0.12 -1.85 3.47
CA GLY A 155 -0.25 -1.82 2.06
C GLY A 155 0.20 -0.51 1.40
N LYS A 156 -0.08 -0.36 0.10
CA LYS A 156 0.32 0.84 -0.64
C LYS A 156 -0.58 2.02 -0.33
N ILE A 157 0.03 3.11 0.07
CA ILE A 157 -0.57 4.44 0.12
C ILE A 157 -0.16 5.16 -1.16
N ALA A 158 -1.11 5.74 -1.88
CA ALA A 158 -0.91 6.28 -3.21
C ALA A 158 -1.43 7.71 -3.33
N VAL A 159 -0.65 8.57 -4.01
CA VAL A 159 -1.03 9.94 -4.34
C VAL A 159 -0.65 10.22 -5.79
N ILE A 160 -1.56 10.84 -6.55
CA ILE A 160 -1.29 11.31 -7.92
C ILE A 160 -0.19 12.35 -7.87
N LYS A 161 0.80 12.24 -8.76
CA LYS A 161 1.80 13.30 -8.93
C LYS A 161 1.12 14.54 -9.51
N PRO A 162 1.44 15.74 -9.02
CA PRO A 162 0.98 16.96 -9.66
C PRO A 162 1.48 16.96 -11.12
N LYS A 163 0.67 17.53 -12.02
CA LYS A 163 1.14 17.81 -13.38
C LYS A 163 2.26 18.84 -13.27
N ASP A 164 3.39 18.54 -13.86
CA ASP A 164 4.47 19.51 -13.97
C ASP A 164 4.02 20.61 -14.95
N ASN A 165 3.55 21.72 -14.38
CA ASN A 165 3.25 22.96 -15.12
C ASN A 165 4.52 23.81 -15.22
N GLY A 166 5.67 23.20 -15.54
CA GLY A 166 6.91 23.93 -15.77
C GLY A 166 6.68 25.16 -16.65
N PRO A 167 7.52 26.20 -16.54
CA PRO A 167 7.35 27.42 -17.29
C PRO A 167 7.26 27.06 -18.79
N LYS A 168 6.19 27.49 -19.44
CA LYS A 168 6.10 27.38 -20.91
C LYS A 168 7.33 28.07 -21.46
N PRO A 169 8.07 27.45 -22.44
CA PRO A 169 9.11 28.19 -23.12
C PRO A 169 8.46 29.46 -23.70
N GLU A 170 9.03 30.62 -23.33
CA GLU A 170 8.65 31.88 -23.96
C GLU A 170 8.84 31.68 -25.45
N ALA A 171 7.76 31.87 -26.21
CA ALA A 171 7.83 31.86 -27.67
C ALA A 171 8.56 33.14 -28.09
N ASP A 172 9.77 32.97 -28.66
CA ASP A 172 10.51 34.02 -29.38
C ASP A 172 9.74 34.44 -30.65
#